data_d071155725b47aa13086c50e571432c4
#
_entry.id   d071155725b47aa13086c50e571432c4
#
_cell.length_a   1.000
_cell.length_b   1.000
_cell.length_c   1.000
_cell.angle_alpha   90.00
_cell.angle_beta   90.00
_cell.angle_gamma   90.00
#
_symmetry.space_group_name_H-M   'P 1'
#
loop_
_entity.id
_entity.type
_entity.pdbx_description
1 polymer ?
#
loop_
_entity_poly.entity_id
_entity_poly.type
_entity_poly.pdbx_seq_one_letter_code
_entity_poly.pdbx_strand_id
1 'polypeptide(L)'
;MTADIQKKRAGEAAALRVESDMVVGLGTGSTAAWFVKALAVRGLTGLRCVPTSEATAELARELGLPLSTLEDTPRIDLTVDGADEVGPGLALIKGGGAALLREKLVWEASTRCIVIADAAKVVPVLGAFPLPIEVVAFGHKTTANRIADVLIDHDIAMPARVRQAERGLVRTDGGNLIYDARCGAIHDPVRLADDLKLVTGVVEHGLFLDLADEAIIGLDSGVDVLLP
;
A
#
# COMPACT_ATOMS: atom_id res chain seq x y z
N MET A 1 -19.53 -14.60 6.21
CA MET A 1 -19.06 -13.46 7.00
C MET A 1 -18.53 -12.42 6.05
N THR A 2 -18.50 -11.17 6.40
CA THR A 2 -18.15 -10.10 5.49
C THR A 2 -16.63 -9.87 5.47
N ALA A 3 -16.06 -9.44 4.34
CA ALA A 3 -14.65 -9.06 4.22
C ALA A 3 -14.19 -8.10 5.35
N ASP A 4 -15.10 -7.31 5.89
CA ASP A 4 -14.81 -6.38 6.98
C ASP A 4 -14.43 -7.08 8.30
N ILE A 5 -15.02 -8.25 8.61
CA ILE A 5 -14.64 -9.06 9.77
C ILE A 5 -13.22 -9.64 9.58
N GLN A 6 -12.89 -10.09 8.38
CA GLN A 6 -11.56 -10.61 8.05
C GLN A 6 -10.51 -9.50 8.17
N LYS A 7 -10.77 -8.30 7.63
CA LYS A 7 -9.91 -7.12 7.76
C LYS A 7 -9.67 -6.75 9.23
N LYS A 8 -10.74 -6.76 10.04
CA LYS A 8 -10.65 -6.48 11.47
C LYS A 8 -9.73 -7.47 12.17
N ARG A 9 -9.89 -8.78 11.92
CA ARG A 9 -9.06 -9.82 12.51
C ARG A 9 -7.58 -9.66 12.15
N ALA A 10 -7.28 -9.39 10.86
CA ALA A 10 -5.93 -9.15 10.42
C ALA A 10 -5.32 -7.91 11.12
N GLY A 11 -6.06 -6.81 11.20
CA GLY A 11 -5.61 -5.60 11.89
C GLY A 11 -5.39 -5.80 13.39
N GLU A 12 -6.29 -6.49 14.09
CA GLU A 12 -6.16 -6.81 15.51
C GLU A 12 -4.95 -7.72 15.78
N ALA A 13 -4.73 -8.75 14.94
CA ALA A 13 -3.58 -9.64 15.05
C ALA A 13 -2.25 -8.91 14.80
N ALA A 14 -2.20 -8.02 13.81
CA ALA A 14 -1.02 -7.20 13.55
C ALA A 14 -0.72 -6.22 14.69
N ALA A 15 -1.75 -5.65 15.31
CA ALA A 15 -1.55 -4.76 16.46
C ALA A 15 -0.83 -5.44 17.64
N LEU A 16 -0.95 -6.75 17.80
CA LEU A 16 -0.24 -7.51 18.83
C LEU A 16 1.28 -7.59 18.59
N ARG A 17 1.77 -7.27 17.40
CA ARG A 17 3.20 -7.24 17.05
C ARG A 17 3.90 -5.95 17.50
N VAL A 18 3.13 -4.93 17.87
CA VAL A 18 3.67 -3.64 18.33
C VAL A 18 3.96 -3.70 19.82
N GLU A 19 5.08 -3.16 20.24
CA GLU A 19 5.51 -3.03 21.63
C GLU A 19 5.69 -1.56 22.03
N SER A 20 5.76 -1.26 23.31
CA SER A 20 6.07 0.10 23.79
C SER A 20 7.42 0.59 23.26
N ASP A 21 7.56 1.89 23.13
CA ASP A 21 8.75 2.60 22.65
C ASP A 21 9.07 2.42 21.14
N MET A 22 8.28 1.61 20.40
CA MET A 22 8.46 1.44 18.96
C MET A 22 8.10 2.69 18.16
N VAL A 23 8.80 2.86 17.04
CA VAL A 23 8.39 3.72 15.91
C VAL A 23 7.57 2.87 14.95
N VAL A 24 6.32 3.26 14.70
CA VAL A 24 5.34 2.44 13.96
C VAL A 24 4.85 3.17 12.72
N GLY A 25 5.05 2.57 11.54
CA GLY A 25 4.43 3.02 10.29
C GLY A 25 2.96 2.62 10.25
N LEU A 26 2.10 3.60 10.02
CA LEU A 26 0.66 3.40 9.94
C LEU A 26 0.20 3.45 8.49
N GLY A 27 -0.20 2.29 7.96
CA GLY A 27 -0.68 2.14 6.59
C GLY A 27 -1.99 2.85 6.28
N THR A 28 -2.39 2.81 5.02
CA THR A 28 -3.58 3.49 4.49
C THR A 28 -4.63 2.49 4.02
N GLY A 29 -5.90 2.85 4.16
CA GLY A 29 -7.04 2.09 3.64
C GLY A 29 -7.85 1.36 4.71
N SER A 30 -8.91 0.68 4.28
CA SER A 30 -9.91 0.11 5.19
C SER A 30 -9.38 -1.00 6.11
N THR A 31 -8.40 -1.78 5.67
CA THR A 31 -7.78 -2.81 6.51
C THR A 31 -6.81 -2.18 7.51
N ALA A 32 -5.96 -1.25 7.05
CA ALA A 32 -5.04 -0.50 7.91
C ALA A 32 -5.78 0.30 9.01
N ALA A 33 -6.96 0.84 8.72
CA ALA A 33 -7.78 1.52 9.72
C ALA A 33 -8.17 0.62 10.90
N TRP A 34 -8.37 -0.68 10.69
CA TRP A 34 -8.60 -1.63 11.78
C TRP A 34 -7.36 -1.84 12.64
N PHE A 35 -6.18 -1.89 12.03
CA PHE A 35 -4.91 -1.93 12.78
C PHE A 35 -4.73 -0.67 13.63
N VAL A 36 -4.92 0.53 13.06
CA VAL A 36 -4.77 1.80 13.79
C VAL A 36 -5.72 1.87 14.99
N LYS A 37 -6.99 1.46 14.82
CA LYS A 37 -7.98 1.38 15.90
C LYS A 37 -7.57 0.37 16.97
N ALA A 38 -7.11 -0.81 16.57
CA ALA A 38 -6.67 -1.84 17.50
C ALA A 38 -5.41 -1.42 18.28
N LEU A 39 -4.47 -0.73 17.62
CA LEU A 39 -3.27 -0.20 18.25
C LEU A 39 -3.62 0.85 19.33
N ALA A 40 -4.53 1.76 19.04
CA ALA A 40 -4.90 2.85 19.94
C ALA A 40 -5.46 2.37 21.29
N VAL A 41 -6.17 1.24 21.31
CA VAL A 41 -6.76 0.69 22.57
C VAL A 41 -5.80 -0.15 23.39
N ARG A 42 -4.57 -0.41 22.91
CA ARG A 42 -3.60 -1.23 23.63
C ARG A 42 -2.93 -0.52 24.81
N GLY A 43 -3.00 0.81 24.90
CA GLY A 43 -2.40 1.56 25.99
C GLY A 43 -0.87 1.50 26.05
N LEU A 44 -0.20 1.26 24.91
CA LEU A 44 1.26 1.26 24.81
C LEU A 44 1.81 2.65 25.03
N THR A 45 2.98 2.74 25.64
CA THR A 45 3.66 4.02 25.93
C THR A 45 4.88 4.21 25.03
N GLY A 46 5.33 5.47 24.86
CA GLY A 46 6.56 5.77 24.11
C GLY A 46 6.46 5.58 22.59
N LEU A 47 5.29 5.27 22.05
CA LEU A 47 5.11 5.11 20.61
C LEU A 47 5.39 6.41 19.85
N ARG A 48 5.87 6.29 18.63
CA ARG A 48 5.92 7.34 17.60
C ARG A 48 5.34 6.76 16.33
N CYS A 49 4.29 7.38 15.79
CA CYS A 49 3.53 6.82 14.67
C CYS A 49 3.73 7.67 13.41
N VAL A 50 4.18 7.05 12.32
CA VAL A 50 4.40 7.70 11.02
C VAL A 50 3.32 7.25 10.04
N PRO A 51 2.34 8.11 9.72
CA PRO A 51 1.25 7.77 8.82
C PRO A 51 1.67 7.86 7.36
N THR A 52 1.15 6.96 6.52
CA THR A 52 1.40 6.91 5.07
C THR A 52 0.47 7.82 4.26
N SER A 53 -0.51 8.47 4.89
CA SER A 53 -1.41 9.45 4.24
C SER A 53 -2.00 10.44 5.24
N GLU A 54 -2.51 11.56 4.73
CA GLU A 54 -3.24 12.54 5.56
C GLU A 54 -4.48 11.92 6.21
N ALA A 55 -5.22 11.09 5.48
CA ALA A 55 -6.38 10.38 6.01
C ALA A 55 -6.02 9.46 7.20
N THR A 56 -4.89 8.76 7.13
CA THR A 56 -4.39 7.94 8.24
C THR A 56 -3.91 8.81 9.39
N ALA A 57 -3.28 9.96 9.10
CA ALA A 57 -2.86 10.91 10.12
C ALA A 57 -4.07 11.49 10.89
N GLU A 58 -5.15 11.83 10.20
CA GLU A 58 -6.40 12.29 10.81
C GLU A 58 -6.98 11.22 11.73
N LEU A 59 -7.15 10.00 11.25
CA LEU A 59 -7.65 8.88 12.06
C LEU A 59 -6.77 8.63 13.31
N ALA A 60 -5.46 8.61 13.16
CA ALA A 60 -4.53 8.38 14.27
C ALA A 60 -4.62 9.51 15.32
N ARG A 61 -4.76 10.75 14.86
CA ARG A 61 -4.95 11.93 15.74
C ARG A 61 -6.26 11.86 16.51
N GLU A 62 -7.36 11.51 15.86
CA GLU A 62 -8.67 11.31 16.50
C GLU A 62 -8.62 10.22 17.59
N LEU A 63 -7.80 9.19 17.39
CA LEU A 63 -7.61 8.08 18.32
C LEU A 63 -6.55 8.36 19.40
N GLY A 64 -5.91 9.53 19.39
CA GLY A 64 -4.93 9.95 20.39
C GLY A 64 -3.56 9.27 20.24
N LEU A 65 -3.23 8.71 19.07
CA LEU A 65 -1.90 8.16 18.80
C LEU A 65 -0.86 9.29 18.59
N PRO A 66 0.35 9.15 19.15
CA PRO A 66 1.40 10.17 19.02
C PRO A 66 2.02 10.13 17.61
N LEU A 67 1.77 11.17 16.82
CA LEU A 67 2.26 11.28 15.44
C LEU A 67 3.69 11.80 15.39
N SER A 68 4.42 11.33 14.39
CA SER A 68 5.74 11.77 13.97
C SER A 68 5.81 11.85 12.43
N THR A 69 6.93 12.30 11.90
CA THR A 69 7.23 12.36 10.46
C THR A 69 8.46 11.52 10.13
N LEU A 70 8.70 11.21 8.84
CA LEU A 70 9.94 10.56 8.41
C LEU A 70 11.17 11.44 8.62
N GLU A 71 11.02 12.76 8.61
CA GLU A 71 12.08 13.72 8.86
C GLU A 71 12.56 13.65 10.32
N ASP A 72 11.61 13.49 11.26
CA ASP A 72 11.91 13.42 12.69
C ASP A 72 12.29 12.00 13.14
N THR A 73 11.80 10.98 12.42
CA THR A 73 12.02 9.56 12.70
C THR A 73 12.36 8.80 11.42
N PRO A 74 13.60 8.90 10.94
CA PRO A 74 14.02 8.35 9.64
C PRO A 74 14.16 6.81 9.64
N ARG A 75 13.98 6.16 10.80
CA ARG A 75 13.95 4.70 10.94
C ARG A 75 12.69 4.29 11.68
N ILE A 76 12.03 3.30 11.12
CA ILE A 76 10.78 2.73 11.63
C ILE A 76 11.05 1.30 12.07
N ASP A 77 10.57 0.90 13.25
CA ASP A 77 10.77 -0.45 13.76
C ASP A 77 9.84 -1.45 13.05
N LEU A 78 8.58 -1.05 12.85
CA LEU A 78 7.55 -1.88 12.26
C LEU A 78 6.55 -1.02 11.49
N THR A 79 6.32 -1.35 10.21
CA THR A 79 5.20 -0.81 9.44
C THR A 79 4.15 -1.90 9.23
N VAL A 80 2.88 -1.55 9.44
CA VAL A 80 1.73 -2.39 9.14
C VAL A 80 0.82 -1.69 8.14
N ASP A 81 0.57 -2.33 7.01
CA ASP A 81 -0.23 -1.73 5.93
C ASP A 81 -1.08 -2.76 5.19
N GLY A 82 -2.10 -2.29 4.48
CA GLY A 82 -2.93 -3.11 3.61
C GLY A 82 -2.30 -3.40 2.25
N ALA A 83 -2.89 -4.34 1.51
CA ALA A 83 -2.61 -4.56 0.10
C ALA A 83 -3.89 -4.74 -0.71
N ASP A 84 -3.81 -4.42 -2.00
CA ASP A 84 -4.89 -4.67 -2.97
C ASP A 84 -4.79 -6.10 -3.52
N GLU A 85 -3.56 -6.64 -3.66
CA GLU A 85 -3.25 -8.04 -3.94
C GLU A 85 -2.01 -8.48 -3.17
N VAL A 86 -2.00 -9.75 -2.78
CA VAL A 86 -0.87 -10.47 -2.17
C VAL A 86 -0.57 -11.69 -3.03
N GLY A 87 0.51 -11.65 -3.77
CA GLY A 87 0.97 -12.72 -4.67
C GLY A 87 2.06 -13.61 -4.04
N PRO A 88 2.60 -14.55 -4.83
CA PRO A 88 3.71 -15.42 -4.41
C PRO A 88 4.93 -14.62 -3.96
N GLY A 89 5.65 -15.13 -2.94
CA GLY A 89 6.82 -14.46 -2.37
C GLY A 89 6.50 -13.11 -1.73
N LEU A 90 5.25 -12.88 -1.32
CA LEU A 90 4.74 -11.60 -0.81
C LEU A 90 4.96 -10.42 -1.76
N ALA A 91 4.99 -10.66 -3.07
CA ALA A 91 4.87 -9.60 -4.06
C ALA A 91 3.47 -8.97 -3.98
N LEU A 92 3.37 -7.62 -3.95
CA LEU A 92 2.10 -6.95 -3.69
C LEU A 92 1.71 -6.00 -4.83
N ILE A 93 0.40 -5.81 -4.98
CA ILE A 93 -0.15 -4.59 -5.57
C ILE A 93 -0.76 -3.74 -4.46
N LYS A 94 -0.37 -2.46 -4.41
CA LYS A 94 -0.83 -1.45 -3.47
C LYS A 94 -1.19 -0.15 -4.21
N GLY A 95 -1.83 0.77 -3.53
CA GLY A 95 -2.14 2.10 -4.06
C GLY A 95 -3.60 2.30 -4.47
N GLY A 96 -4.49 1.37 -4.13
CA GLY A 96 -5.94 1.59 -4.27
C GLY A 96 -6.43 2.85 -3.55
N GLY A 97 -5.79 3.22 -2.43
CA GLY A 97 -6.04 4.43 -1.66
C GLY A 97 -5.31 5.69 -2.16
N ALA A 98 -4.60 5.65 -3.30
CA ALA A 98 -3.80 6.76 -3.87
C ALA A 98 -2.67 7.28 -2.93
N ALA A 99 -2.11 6.44 -2.06
CA ALA A 99 -1.05 6.78 -1.11
C ALA A 99 0.28 6.06 -1.39
N LEU A 100 0.39 5.35 -2.51
CA LEU A 100 1.46 4.37 -2.81
C LEU A 100 2.89 4.91 -2.66
N LEU A 101 3.15 6.16 -3.01
CA LEU A 101 4.47 6.77 -2.86
C LEU A 101 4.85 6.91 -1.38
N ARG A 102 3.98 7.50 -0.56
CA ARG A 102 4.22 7.64 0.88
C ARG A 102 4.26 6.28 1.58
N GLU A 103 3.40 5.34 1.16
CA GLU A 103 3.45 3.95 1.64
C GLU A 103 4.84 3.34 1.39
N LYS A 104 5.37 3.44 0.15
CA LYS A 104 6.68 2.85 -0.20
C LYS A 104 7.82 3.52 0.56
N LEU A 105 7.82 4.85 0.70
CA LEU A 105 8.83 5.58 1.48
C LEU A 105 8.85 5.14 2.95
N VAL A 106 7.69 4.95 3.57
CA VAL A 106 7.58 4.47 4.95
C VAL A 106 8.05 3.01 5.07
N TRP A 107 7.72 2.17 4.09
CA TRP A 107 8.16 0.77 4.05
C TRP A 107 9.69 0.65 3.90
N GLU A 108 10.29 1.40 2.99
CA GLU A 108 11.76 1.40 2.78
C GLU A 108 12.52 1.93 3.99
N ALA A 109 11.89 2.78 4.82
CA ALA A 109 12.45 3.26 6.08
C ALA A 109 12.27 2.28 7.25
N SER A 110 11.57 1.14 7.04
CA SER A 110 11.16 0.22 8.10
C SER A 110 12.10 -0.97 8.22
N THR A 111 12.34 -1.40 9.45
CA THR A 111 13.11 -2.61 9.76
C THR A 111 12.29 -3.87 9.47
N ARG A 112 10.96 -3.79 9.66
CA ARG A 112 10.03 -4.88 9.40
C ARG A 112 8.72 -4.33 8.82
N CYS A 113 8.21 -5.02 7.78
CA CYS A 113 6.97 -4.68 7.11
C CYS A 113 5.97 -5.84 7.17
N ILE A 114 4.80 -5.59 7.73
CA ILE A 114 3.70 -6.56 7.81
C ILE A 114 2.56 -6.10 6.92
N VAL A 115 2.16 -6.99 6.00
CA VAL A 115 0.93 -6.84 5.21
C VAL A 115 -0.26 -7.37 5.99
N ILE A 116 -1.38 -6.67 5.94
CA ILE A 116 -2.67 -7.13 6.45
C ILE A 116 -3.73 -7.12 5.35
N ALA A 117 -4.42 -8.25 5.17
CA ALA A 117 -5.42 -8.37 4.12
C ALA A 117 -6.57 -9.31 4.51
N ASP A 118 -7.68 -9.22 3.80
CA ASP A 118 -8.69 -10.29 3.78
C ASP A 118 -8.30 -11.38 2.79
N ALA A 119 -8.89 -12.58 2.93
CA ALA A 119 -8.52 -13.75 2.13
C ALA A 119 -8.70 -13.56 0.61
N ALA A 120 -9.62 -12.68 0.18
CA ALA A 120 -9.85 -12.44 -1.24
C ALA A 120 -8.71 -11.66 -1.93
N LYS A 121 -7.78 -11.11 -1.13
CA LYS A 121 -6.61 -10.39 -1.65
C LYS A 121 -5.44 -11.30 -2.01
N VAL A 122 -5.44 -12.56 -1.56
CA VAL A 122 -4.41 -13.53 -1.91
C VAL A 122 -4.67 -14.07 -3.31
N VAL A 123 -3.71 -13.90 -4.20
CA VAL A 123 -3.82 -14.26 -5.62
C VAL A 123 -2.66 -15.14 -6.08
N PRO A 124 -2.87 -16.05 -7.02
CA PRO A 124 -1.77 -16.88 -7.57
C PRO A 124 -0.86 -16.09 -8.51
N VAL A 125 -1.35 -14.99 -9.11
CA VAL A 125 -0.62 -14.10 -10.02
C VAL A 125 -1.16 -12.69 -9.81
N LEU A 126 -0.27 -11.68 -9.72
CA LEU A 126 -0.65 -10.28 -9.61
C LEU A 126 -1.32 -9.77 -10.90
N GLY A 127 -2.19 -8.75 -10.78
CA GLY A 127 -2.71 -7.99 -11.93
C GLY A 127 -4.22 -8.07 -12.14
N ALA A 128 -4.97 -8.85 -11.35
CA ALA A 128 -6.43 -8.81 -11.38
C ALA A 128 -6.94 -7.46 -10.85
N PHE A 129 -6.33 -6.92 -9.79
CA PHE A 129 -6.51 -5.53 -9.40
C PHE A 129 -5.71 -4.63 -10.34
N PRO A 130 -6.29 -3.50 -10.81
CA PRO A 130 -5.55 -2.57 -11.66
C PRO A 130 -4.29 -2.03 -10.97
N LEU A 131 -3.13 -2.11 -11.63
CA LEU A 131 -1.88 -1.58 -11.11
C LEU A 131 -1.92 -0.05 -11.08
N PRO A 132 -1.85 0.60 -9.91
CA PRO A 132 -1.78 2.05 -9.82
C PRO A 132 -0.38 2.55 -10.17
N ILE A 133 -0.31 3.63 -10.94
CA ILE A 133 0.93 4.31 -11.33
C ILE A 133 0.77 5.79 -11.01
N GLU A 134 1.60 6.32 -10.14
CA GLU A 134 1.61 7.73 -9.76
C GLU A 134 2.41 8.55 -10.76
N VAL A 135 1.79 9.61 -11.31
CA VAL A 135 2.32 10.40 -12.42
C VAL A 135 2.26 11.87 -12.09
N VAL A 136 3.33 12.61 -12.38
CA VAL A 136 3.37 14.07 -12.26
C VAL A 136 2.23 14.70 -13.08
N ALA A 137 1.53 15.66 -12.48
CA ALA A 137 0.37 16.29 -13.12
C ALA A 137 0.72 17.06 -14.42
N PHE A 138 1.91 17.67 -14.47
CA PHE A 138 2.38 18.34 -15.67
C PHE A 138 2.70 17.34 -16.78
N GLY A 139 2.09 17.50 -17.94
CA GLY A 139 2.33 16.63 -19.10
C GLY A 139 1.87 15.18 -18.95
N HIS A 140 1.00 14.88 -17.98
CA HIS A 140 0.57 13.54 -17.64
C HIS A 140 0.05 12.69 -18.80
N LYS A 141 -0.56 13.32 -19.83
CA LYS A 141 -1.03 12.60 -21.03
C LYS A 141 0.13 12.08 -21.88
N THR A 142 1.22 12.84 -21.96
CA THR A 142 2.45 12.40 -22.65
C THR A 142 3.12 11.26 -21.89
N THR A 143 3.15 11.34 -20.56
CA THR A 143 3.63 10.25 -19.71
C THR A 143 2.77 9.00 -19.88
N ALA A 144 1.43 9.14 -19.93
CA ALA A 144 0.51 8.02 -20.14
C ALA A 144 0.74 7.29 -21.47
N ASN A 145 1.09 8.00 -22.56
CA ASN A 145 1.45 7.36 -23.83
C ASN A 145 2.71 6.48 -23.68
N ARG A 146 3.74 6.96 -22.98
CA ARG A 146 4.97 6.19 -22.73
C ARG A 146 4.71 4.99 -21.80
N ILE A 147 3.84 5.14 -20.79
CA ILE A 147 3.37 4.02 -19.97
C ILE A 147 2.68 2.99 -20.86
N ALA A 148 1.86 3.40 -21.83
CA ALA A 148 1.19 2.48 -22.74
C ALA A 148 2.20 1.70 -23.61
N ASP A 149 3.29 2.31 -24.06
CA ASP A 149 4.36 1.63 -24.79
C ASP A 149 5.01 0.54 -23.89
N VAL A 150 5.35 0.88 -22.64
CA VAL A 150 5.88 -0.11 -21.66
C VAL A 150 4.89 -1.26 -21.45
N LEU A 151 3.60 -0.96 -21.24
CA LEU A 151 2.60 -2.01 -21.03
C LEU A 151 2.48 -2.96 -22.23
N ILE A 152 2.58 -2.44 -23.46
CA ILE A 152 2.57 -3.25 -24.69
C ILE A 152 3.79 -4.20 -24.72
N ASP A 153 4.98 -3.73 -24.32
CA ASP A 153 6.20 -4.53 -24.25
C ASP A 153 6.13 -5.66 -23.20
N HIS A 154 5.14 -5.58 -22.30
CA HIS A 154 4.80 -6.59 -21.30
C HIS A 154 3.51 -7.37 -21.62
N ASP A 155 3.08 -7.39 -22.89
CA ASP A 155 1.87 -8.07 -23.37
C ASP A 155 0.56 -7.57 -22.73
N ILE A 156 0.55 -6.35 -22.17
CA ILE A 156 -0.61 -5.72 -21.56
C ILE A 156 -1.23 -4.76 -22.59
N ALA A 157 -2.25 -5.23 -23.29
CA ALA A 157 -2.84 -4.49 -24.42
C ALA A 157 -3.71 -3.28 -24.02
N MET A 158 -4.16 -3.19 -22.77
CA MET A 158 -5.04 -2.12 -22.29
C MET A 158 -4.24 -0.93 -21.77
N PRO A 159 -4.46 0.29 -22.32
CA PRO A 159 -3.77 1.47 -21.80
C PRO A 159 -4.23 1.80 -20.38
N ALA A 160 -3.31 2.31 -19.58
CA ALA A 160 -3.63 2.83 -18.25
C ALA A 160 -4.57 4.04 -18.35
N ARG A 161 -5.52 4.13 -17.42
CA ARG A 161 -6.52 5.22 -17.38
C ARG A 161 -6.32 6.05 -16.14
N VAL A 162 -6.38 7.39 -16.31
CA VAL A 162 -6.32 8.29 -15.15
C VAL A 162 -7.52 8.04 -14.23
N ARG A 163 -7.24 7.91 -12.94
CA ARG A 163 -8.25 7.63 -11.92
C ARG A 163 -9.18 8.83 -11.74
N GLN A 164 -10.48 8.56 -11.76
CA GLN A 164 -11.53 9.54 -11.59
C GLN A 164 -12.05 9.54 -10.16
N ALA A 165 -12.37 10.71 -9.63
CA ALA A 165 -13.19 10.91 -8.45
C ALA A 165 -14.60 11.39 -8.88
N GLU A 166 -15.52 11.52 -7.95
CA GLU A 166 -16.86 12.08 -8.23
C GLU A 166 -16.78 13.48 -8.84
N ARG A 167 -15.77 14.26 -8.43
CA ARG A 167 -15.49 15.60 -8.98
C ARG A 167 -14.03 15.68 -9.44
N GLY A 168 -13.80 15.42 -10.74
CA GLY A 168 -12.49 15.58 -11.37
C GLY A 168 -11.56 14.36 -11.19
N LEU A 169 -10.27 14.61 -11.22
CA LEU A 169 -9.24 13.57 -11.14
C LEU A 169 -8.82 13.32 -9.68
N VAL A 170 -8.57 12.06 -9.34
CA VAL A 170 -7.93 11.71 -8.05
C VAL A 170 -6.55 12.33 -8.00
N ARG A 171 -6.23 12.96 -6.87
CA ARG A 171 -4.89 13.47 -6.55
C ARG A 171 -4.36 12.79 -5.32
N THR A 172 -3.07 12.46 -5.37
CA THR A 172 -2.33 11.98 -4.19
C THR A 172 -2.08 13.14 -3.21
N ASP A 173 -1.69 12.84 -1.98
CA ASP A 173 -1.27 13.85 -1.00
C ASP A 173 -0.07 14.69 -1.50
N GLY A 174 0.73 14.16 -2.44
CA GLY A 174 1.79 14.86 -3.15
C GLY A 174 1.33 15.74 -4.32
N GLY A 175 0.03 15.78 -4.63
CA GLY A 175 -0.56 16.55 -5.72
C GLY A 175 -0.46 15.89 -7.10
N ASN A 176 0.07 14.69 -7.19
CA ASN A 176 0.20 13.91 -8.41
C ASN A 176 -1.11 13.23 -8.82
N LEU A 177 -1.13 12.60 -9.98
CA LEU A 177 -2.27 11.85 -10.52
C LEU A 177 -2.00 10.34 -10.44
N ILE A 178 -3.07 9.54 -10.38
CA ILE A 178 -2.99 8.09 -10.47
C ILE A 178 -3.51 7.63 -11.84
N TYR A 179 -2.74 6.78 -12.49
CA TYR A 179 -3.17 6.00 -13.64
C TYR A 179 -3.32 4.54 -13.24
N ASP A 180 -4.44 3.93 -13.58
CA ASP A 180 -4.75 2.53 -13.31
C ASP A 180 -4.54 1.69 -14.56
N ALA A 181 -3.58 0.77 -14.54
CA ALA A 181 -3.30 -0.18 -15.61
C ALA A 181 -4.01 -1.51 -15.34
N ARG A 182 -4.93 -1.92 -16.21
CA ARG A 182 -5.62 -3.22 -16.14
C ARG A 182 -4.75 -4.29 -16.80
N CYS A 183 -3.90 -4.91 -16.00
CA CYS A 183 -2.92 -5.88 -16.49
C CYS A 183 -3.52 -7.29 -16.71
N GLY A 184 -4.56 -7.67 -15.94
CA GLY A 184 -5.12 -9.02 -15.95
C GLY A 184 -4.19 -10.02 -15.26
N ALA A 185 -2.98 -10.21 -15.78
CA ALA A 185 -1.91 -10.98 -15.15
C ALA A 185 -0.55 -10.29 -15.42
N ILE A 186 0.30 -10.21 -14.39
CA ILE A 186 1.66 -9.68 -14.48
C ILE A 186 2.62 -10.85 -14.29
N HIS A 187 3.22 -11.32 -15.40
CA HIS A 187 4.07 -12.49 -15.40
C HIS A 187 5.51 -12.20 -14.94
N ASP A 188 5.99 -10.98 -15.18
CA ASP A 188 7.30 -10.51 -14.72
C ASP A 188 7.13 -9.16 -14.01
N PRO A 189 6.74 -9.17 -12.72
CA PRO A 189 6.51 -7.95 -11.97
C PRO A 189 7.79 -7.13 -11.73
N VAL A 190 8.95 -7.78 -11.66
CA VAL A 190 10.24 -7.09 -11.44
C VAL A 190 10.60 -6.26 -12.67
N ARG A 191 10.59 -6.87 -13.86
CA ARG A 191 10.89 -6.16 -15.09
C ARG A 191 9.88 -5.04 -15.37
N LEU A 192 8.57 -5.27 -15.13
CA LEU A 192 7.56 -4.24 -15.30
C LEU A 192 7.79 -3.05 -14.35
N ALA A 193 8.17 -3.32 -13.09
CA ALA A 193 8.49 -2.30 -12.11
C ALA A 193 9.67 -1.43 -12.59
N ASP A 194 10.76 -2.05 -13.02
CA ASP A 194 11.95 -1.35 -13.51
C ASP A 194 11.65 -0.50 -14.74
N ASP A 195 10.95 -1.06 -15.73
CA ASP A 195 10.61 -0.36 -16.97
C ASP A 195 9.68 0.83 -16.71
N LEU A 196 8.70 0.72 -15.81
CA LEU A 196 7.84 1.83 -15.41
C LEU A 196 8.62 2.95 -14.72
N LYS A 197 9.62 2.63 -13.88
CA LYS A 197 10.45 3.63 -13.20
C LYS A 197 11.33 4.42 -14.17
N LEU A 198 11.65 3.89 -15.33
CA LEU A 198 12.42 4.59 -16.37
C LEU A 198 11.60 5.60 -17.14
N VAL A 199 10.26 5.58 -17.05
CA VAL A 199 9.40 6.53 -17.76
C VAL A 199 9.43 7.90 -17.09
N THR A 200 9.98 8.90 -17.79
CA THR A 200 9.96 10.28 -17.31
C THR A 200 8.54 10.76 -17.04
N GLY A 201 8.28 11.21 -15.81
CA GLY A 201 6.97 11.66 -15.35
C GLY A 201 6.22 10.61 -14.50
N VAL A 202 6.66 9.35 -14.48
CA VAL A 202 6.27 8.38 -13.46
C VAL A 202 7.02 8.73 -12.18
N VAL A 203 6.28 8.87 -11.09
CA VAL A 203 6.81 9.10 -9.75
C VAL A 203 7.06 7.77 -9.06
N GLU A 204 6.02 6.92 -9.02
CA GLU A 204 6.07 5.60 -8.41
C GLU A 204 4.95 4.70 -8.98
N HIS A 205 5.02 3.42 -8.74
CA HIS A 205 4.02 2.42 -9.12
C HIS A 205 3.65 1.52 -7.93
N GLY A 206 2.49 0.87 -8.03
CA GLY A 206 1.92 0.06 -6.97
C GLY A 206 2.49 -1.36 -6.84
N LEU A 207 3.55 -1.73 -7.56
CA LEU A 207 4.27 -2.98 -7.31
C LEU A 207 5.22 -2.78 -6.11
N PHE A 208 5.01 -3.56 -5.06
CA PHE A 208 5.85 -3.66 -3.87
C PHE A 208 6.47 -5.05 -3.84
N LEU A 209 7.73 -5.13 -4.20
CA LEU A 209 8.47 -6.38 -4.40
C LEU A 209 9.60 -6.44 -3.37
N ASP A 210 9.81 -7.61 -2.78
CA ASP A 210 10.88 -7.87 -1.79
C ASP A 210 10.89 -6.89 -0.59
N LEU A 211 9.71 -6.36 -0.21
CA LEU A 211 9.57 -5.40 0.87
C LEU A 211 8.81 -5.95 2.08
N ALA A 212 7.98 -6.97 1.89
CA ALA A 212 7.16 -7.53 2.96
C ALA A 212 7.86 -8.70 3.64
N ASP A 213 7.91 -8.69 4.98
CA ASP A 213 8.48 -9.78 5.79
C ASP A 213 7.43 -10.81 6.21
N GLU A 214 6.17 -10.38 6.29
CA GLU A 214 5.06 -11.21 6.78
C GLU A 214 3.74 -10.67 6.20
N ALA A 215 2.81 -11.58 5.86
CA ALA A 215 1.43 -11.20 5.58
C ALA A 215 0.47 -11.90 6.54
N ILE A 216 -0.35 -11.12 7.24
CA ILE A 216 -1.41 -11.61 8.14
C ILE A 216 -2.73 -11.53 7.39
N ILE A 217 -3.27 -12.68 7.03
CA ILE A 217 -4.49 -12.82 6.26
C ILE A 217 -5.65 -13.14 7.18
N GLY A 218 -6.62 -12.25 7.24
CA GLY A 218 -7.85 -12.48 8.01
C GLY A 218 -8.74 -13.50 7.33
N LEU A 219 -9.18 -14.50 8.09
CA LEU A 219 -10.07 -15.57 7.68
C LEU A 219 -11.41 -15.49 8.44
N ASP A 220 -12.37 -16.30 8.04
CA ASP A 220 -13.65 -16.42 8.75
C ASP A 220 -13.50 -17.02 10.16
N SER A 221 -12.47 -17.80 10.42
CA SER A 221 -12.24 -18.49 11.71
C SER A 221 -10.92 -18.13 12.41
N GLY A 222 -10.29 -17.00 12.04
CA GLY A 222 -9.00 -16.61 12.63
C GLY A 222 -8.14 -15.81 11.68
N VAL A 223 -6.83 -15.99 11.74
CA VAL A 223 -5.85 -15.43 10.80
C VAL A 223 -4.90 -16.52 10.32
N ASP A 224 -4.41 -16.37 9.11
CA ASP A 224 -3.27 -17.13 8.57
C ASP A 224 -2.07 -16.20 8.42
N VAL A 225 -0.86 -16.76 8.47
CA VAL A 225 0.38 -16.01 8.37
C VAL A 225 1.20 -16.58 7.22
N LEU A 226 1.42 -15.75 6.22
CA LEU A 226 2.26 -16.08 5.06
C LEU A 226 3.64 -15.45 5.23
N LEU A 227 4.66 -16.19 4.83
CA LEU A 227 6.06 -15.74 4.75
C LEU A 227 6.52 -15.74 3.28
N PRO A 228 7.56 -14.96 2.91
CA PRO A 228 8.10 -14.91 1.55
C PRO A 228 8.52 -16.25 0.99
#